data_435acd2afa4693eed77d0a5e5cfaad2c
#
_entry.id   435acd2afa4693eed77d0a5e5cfaad2c
#
_cell.length_a   1.000
_cell.length_b   1.000
_cell.length_c   1.000
_cell.angle_alpha   90.00
_cell.angle_beta   90.00
_cell.angle_gamma   90.00
#
_symmetry.space_group_name_H-M   'P 1'
#
loop_
_entity.id
_entity.type
_entity.pdbx_description
1 polymer ?
#
loop_
_entity_poly.entity_id
_entity_poly.type
_entity_poly.pdbx_seq_one_letter_code
_entity_poly.pdbx_strand_id
1 'polypeptide(L)'
;MANGNGSNSEKKRRILGLLAEDQPGIIERLAGLFLRRGFNIDTIIAGKTAQEGISHVVVSMNTDSKTLEQVEKQVYKIIEVVKVNDLTENSIIREHCLIKVTSTEQNRKDILNFTQLNGAQVLDANHKSIIVEIVSEPEKIDKFVEALKPFGIKELSRTGINALAK
;
A
#
# COMPACT_ATOMS: atom_id res chain seq x y z
N MET A 1 -11.43 38.65 -22.46
CA MET A 1 -10.39 37.63 -22.47
C MET A 1 -10.14 37.23 -21.03
N ALA A 2 -10.78 36.19 -20.57
CA ALA A 2 -10.60 35.70 -19.21
C ALA A 2 -9.80 34.39 -19.32
N ASN A 3 -8.51 34.45 -18.95
CA ASN A 3 -7.65 33.28 -18.80
C ASN A 3 -8.09 32.50 -17.57
N GLY A 4 -8.84 31.46 -17.80
CA GLY A 4 -9.09 30.42 -16.78
C GLY A 4 -7.83 29.60 -16.54
N ASN A 5 -7.02 30.01 -15.56
CA ASN A 5 -5.95 29.18 -15.03
C ASN A 5 -6.57 28.07 -14.20
N GLY A 6 -7.05 27.03 -14.86
CA GLY A 6 -7.34 25.76 -14.22
C GLY A 6 -6.02 25.13 -13.81
N SER A 7 -5.61 25.28 -12.56
CA SER A 7 -4.51 24.51 -11.99
C SER A 7 -4.88 23.03 -12.10
N ASN A 8 -4.38 22.39 -13.15
CA ASN A 8 -4.42 20.95 -13.33
C ASN A 8 -3.47 20.37 -12.27
N SER A 9 -3.98 20.18 -11.05
CA SER A 9 -3.19 19.60 -9.97
C SER A 9 -2.86 18.15 -10.37
N GLU A 10 -1.58 17.91 -10.58
CA GLU A 10 -1.05 16.63 -11.03
C GLU A 10 -1.53 15.49 -10.11
N LYS A 11 -2.09 14.45 -10.71
CA LYS A 11 -2.46 13.23 -9.98
C LYS A 11 -1.18 12.54 -9.51
N LYS A 12 -1.09 12.30 -8.22
CA LYS A 12 -0.02 11.52 -7.60
C LYS A 12 -0.59 10.57 -6.55
N ARG A 13 0.22 9.64 -6.11
CA ARG A 13 -0.14 8.79 -4.98
C ARG A 13 -0.41 9.65 -3.75
N ARG A 14 -1.58 9.47 -3.16
CA ARG A 14 -2.03 10.08 -1.92
C ARG A 14 -2.31 9.01 -0.90
N ILE A 15 -2.03 9.28 0.36
CA ILE A 15 -2.16 8.31 1.44
C ILE A 15 -2.91 8.97 2.59
N LEU A 16 -4.03 8.35 2.98
CA LEU A 16 -4.80 8.72 4.16
C LEU A 16 -4.62 7.69 5.26
N GLY A 17 -4.32 8.15 6.47
CA GLY A 17 -4.38 7.35 7.67
C GLY A 17 -5.61 7.71 8.49
N LEU A 18 -6.37 6.71 8.88
CA LEU A 18 -7.60 6.84 9.64
C LEU A 18 -7.46 6.10 10.96
N LEU A 19 -7.86 6.72 12.05
CA LEU A 19 -8.18 6.01 13.30
C LEU A 19 -9.70 5.85 13.36
N ALA A 20 -10.15 4.63 13.51
CA ALA A 20 -11.57 4.32 13.56
C ALA A 20 -11.85 3.30 14.66
N GLU A 21 -13.05 3.35 15.23
CA GLU A 21 -13.53 2.32 16.16
C GLU A 21 -13.52 0.94 15.47
N ASP A 22 -12.98 -0.06 16.16
CA ASP A 22 -12.87 -1.43 15.67
C ASP A 22 -14.24 -2.14 15.79
N GLN A 23 -15.15 -1.77 14.89
CA GLN A 23 -16.50 -2.29 14.86
C GLN A 23 -16.77 -3.03 13.52
N PRO A 24 -17.63 -4.08 13.56
CA PRO A 24 -18.08 -4.74 12.32
C PRO A 24 -18.67 -3.75 11.32
N GLY A 25 -18.26 -3.86 10.06
CA GLY A 25 -18.79 -3.04 8.96
C GLY A 25 -18.06 -1.73 8.71
N ILE A 26 -17.05 -1.34 9.50
CA ILE A 26 -16.32 -0.08 9.25
C ILE A 26 -15.64 -0.07 7.87
N ILE A 27 -15.00 -1.16 7.46
CA ILE A 27 -14.38 -1.27 6.14
C ILE A 27 -15.41 -1.21 5.02
N GLU A 28 -16.57 -1.85 5.20
CA GLU A 28 -17.68 -1.78 4.23
C GLU A 28 -18.18 -0.34 4.06
N ARG A 29 -18.36 0.40 5.16
CA ARG A 29 -18.79 1.82 5.13
C ARG A 29 -17.77 2.70 4.42
N LEU A 30 -16.49 2.52 4.71
CA LEU A 30 -15.40 3.22 4.02
C LEU A 30 -15.42 2.90 2.51
N ALA A 31 -15.39 1.63 2.15
CA ALA A 31 -15.44 1.19 0.75
C ALA A 31 -16.70 1.71 0.03
N GLY A 32 -17.85 1.63 0.67
CA GLY A 32 -19.12 2.15 0.14
C GLY A 32 -19.11 3.68 -0.06
N LEU A 33 -18.44 4.42 0.83
CA LEU A 33 -18.27 5.88 0.66
C LEU A 33 -17.42 6.19 -0.57
N PHE A 34 -16.27 5.53 -0.73
CA PHE A 34 -15.39 5.71 -1.88
C PHE A 34 -16.09 5.35 -3.19
N LEU A 35 -16.81 4.22 -3.21
CA LEU A 35 -17.57 3.76 -4.38
C LEU A 35 -18.64 4.78 -4.80
N ARG A 36 -19.49 5.24 -3.87
CA ARG A 36 -20.56 6.20 -4.17
C ARG A 36 -20.06 7.55 -4.67
N ARG A 37 -18.83 7.91 -4.32
CA ARG A 37 -18.20 9.16 -4.73
C ARG A 37 -17.32 9.04 -5.96
N GLY A 38 -17.17 7.82 -6.50
CA GLY A 38 -16.33 7.55 -7.67
C GLY A 38 -14.82 7.71 -7.38
N PHE A 39 -14.41 7.58 -6.11
CA PHE A 39 -12.99 7.58 -5.74
C PHE A 39 -12.41 6.18 -5.94
N ASN A 40 -11.33 6.10 -6.71
CA ASN A 40 -10.62 4.84 -6.90
C ASN A 40 -9.58 4.64 -5.80
N ILE A 41 -9.68 3.50 -5.10
CA ILE A 41 -8.74 3.07 -4.07
C ILE A 41 -7.72 2.15 -4.74
N ASP A 42 -6.42 2.41 -4.54
CA ASP A 42 -5.36 1.51 -4.98
C ASP A 42 -5.13 0.41 -3.94
N THR A 43 -5.02 0.80 -2.66
CA THR A 43 -4.86 -0.15 -1.54
C THR A 43 -5.61 0.32 -0.30
N ILE A 44 -6.08 -0.63 0.51
CA ILE A 44 -6.62 -0.40 1.84
C ILE A 44 -6.06 -1.45 2.79
N ILE A 45 -5.52 -1.00 3.91
CA ILE A 45 -5.02 -1.85 4.99
C ILE A 45 -5.73 -1.45 6.27
N ALA A 46 -6.08 -2.42 7.10
CA ALA A 46 -6.61 -2.18 8.43
C ALA A 46 -5.88 -3.06 9.45
N GLY A 47 -5.54 -2.49 10.58
CA GLY A 47 -4.87 -3.20 11.67
C GLY A 47 -5.17 -2.59 13.02
N LYS A 48 -5.01 -3.39 14.08
CA LYS A 48 -5.19 -2.93 15.45
C LYS A 48 -4.13 -1.91 15.83
N THR A 49 -4.50 -0.98 16.71
CA THR A 49 -3.56 -0.02 17.33
C THR A 49 -3.19 -0.48 18.75
N ALA A 50 -2.30 0.28 19.40
CA ALA A 50 -2.03 0.09 20.82
C ALA A 50 -3.21 0.49 21.72
N GLN A 51 -4.16 1.28 21.20
CA GLN A 51 -5.39 1.64 21.88
C GLN A 51 -6.45 0.58 21.63
N GLU A 52 -6.97 -0.02 22.68
CA GLU A 52 -8.04 -1.01 22.58
C GLU A 52 -9.29 -0.42 21.94
N GLY A 53 -9.94 -1.18 21.07
CA GLY A 53 -11.14 -0.76 20.35
C GLY A 53 -10.90 0.23 19.20
N ILE A 54 -9.64 0.54 18.87
CA ILE A 54 -9.28 1.43 17.74
C ILE A 54 -8.45 0.68 16.71
N SER A 55 -8.87 0.76 15.46
CA SER A 55 -8.13 0.30 14.31
C SER A 55 -7.50 1.46 13.55
N HIS A 56 -6.30 1.24 13.01
CA HIS A 56 -5.65 2.13 12.04
C HIS A 56 -5.93 1.60 10.63
N VAL A 57 -6.55 2.43 9.80
CA VAL A 57 -6.82 2.13 8.41
C VAL A 57 -5.99 3.05 7.53
N VAL A 58 -5.21 2.48 6.62
CA VAL A 58 -4.43 3.25 5.63
C VAL A 58 -5.03 3.02 4.26
N VAL A 59 -5.35 4.10 3.57
CA VAL A 59 -5.90 4.07 2.21
C VAL A 59 -4.96 4.80 1.27
N SER A 60 -4.56 4.16 0.18
CA SER A 60 -3.83 4.81 -0.90
C SER A 60 -4.69 4.98 -2.15
N MET A 61 -4.48 6.07 -2.86
CA MET A 61 -5.19 6.41 -4.08
C MET A 61 -4.34 7.29 -5.00
N ASN A 62 -4.55 7.21 -6.31
CA ASN A 62 -3.91 8.08 -7.27
C ASN A 62 -4.85 9.23 -7.63
N THR A 63 -4.62 10.39 -7.01
CA THR A 63 -5.53 11.53 -7.15
C THR A 63 -4.82 12.88 -6.97
N ASP A 64 -5.53 13.97 -7.29
CA ASP A 64 -5.07 15.34 -7.04
C ASP A 64 -5.37 15.78 -5.59
N SER A 65 -4.76 16.91 -5.17
CA SER A 65 -4.91 17.44 -3.81
C SER A 65 -6.34 17.88 -3.48
N LYS A 66 -7.07 18.41 -4.45
CA LYS A 66 -8.46 18.87 -4.25
C LYS A 66 -9.40 17.68 -3.99
N THR A 67 -9.20 16.61 -4.74
CA THR A 67 -9.95 15.36 -4.54
C THR A 67 -9.63 14.73 -3.19
N LEU A 68 -8.34 14.73 -2.78
CA LEU A 68 -7.93 14.24 -1.45
C LEU A 68 -8.66 15.00 -0.34
N GLU A 69 -8.67 16.32 -0.38
CA GLU A 69 -9.39 17.16 0.60
C GLU A 69 -10.90 16.83 0.66
N GLN A 70 -11.51 16.55 -0.49
CA GLN A 70 -12.90 16.13 -0.54
C GLN A 70 -13.10 14.76 0.13
N VAL A 71 -12.18 13.81 -0.11
CA VAL A 71 -12.19 12.49 0.52
C VAL A 71 -12.10 12.64 2.02
N GLU A 72 -11.15 13.40 2.55
CA GLU A 72 -10.99 13.65 3.99
C GLU A 72 -12.28 14.16 4.62
N LYS A 73 -12.89 15.19 4.04
CA LYS A 73 -14.16 15.77 4.51
C LYS A 73 -15.30 14.75 4.53
N GLN A 74 -15.34 13.82 3.59
CA GLN A 74 -16.38 12.79 3.54
C GLN A 74 -16.13 11.66 4.55
N VAL A 75 -14.88 11.24 4.71
CA VAL A 75 -14.50 10.22 5.67
C VAL A 75 -14.77 10.69 7.10
N TYR A 76 -14.50 11.95 7.41
CA TYR A 76 -14.82 12.57 8.71
C TYR A 76 -16.31 12.54 9.10
N LYS A 77 -17.21 12.31 8.14
CA LYS A 77 -18.66 12.19 8.42
C LYS A 77 -19.07 10.79 8.90
N ILE A 78 -18.17 9.83 8.84
CA ILE A 78 -18.41 8.49 9.36
C ILE A 78 -18.22 8.56 10.87
N ILE A 79 -19.25 8.21 11.64
CA ILE A 79 -19.31 8.38 13.10
C ILE A 79 -18.16 7.63 13.79
N GLU A 80 -17.82 6.46 13.31
CA GLU A 80 -16.77 5.62 13.84
C GLU A 80 -15.34 6.12 13.53
N VAL A 81 -15.19 7.11 12.65
CA VAL A 81 -13.87 7.68 12.33
C VAL A 81 -13.51 8.74 13.37
N VAL A 82 -12.50 8.43 14.18
CA VAL A 82 -12.01 9.28 15.26
C VAL A 82 -11.03 10.34 14.75
N LYS A 83 -10.19 9.96 13.77
CA LYS A 83 -9.15 10.85 13.24
C LYS A 83 -8.84 10.52 11.79
N VAL A 84 -8.56 11.55 11.00
CA VAL A 84 -8.07 11.46 9.62
C VAL A 84 -6.78 12.25 9.51
N ASN A 85 -5.74 11.67 8.91
CA ASN A 85 -4.47 12.33 8.65
C ASN A 85 -4.08 12.14 7.18
N ASP A 86 -3.62 13.19 6.52
CA ASP A 86 -2.88 13.07 5.27
C ASP A 86 -1.45 12.57 5.58
N LEU A 87 -1.14 11.37 5.11
CA LEU A 87 0.16 10.70 5.25
C LEU A 87 0.97 10.74 3.94
N THR A 88 0.55 11.52 2.96
CA THR A 88 1.20 11.63 1.66
C THR A 88 2.65 12.11 1.79
N GLU A 89 2.85 13.08 2.67
CA GLU A 89 4.17 13.65 2.97
C GLU A 89 4.46 13.56 4.47
N ASN A 90 5.71 13.66 4.86
CA ASN A 90 6.13 13.60 6.28
C ASN A 90 5.67 12.34 7.03
N SER A 91 5.74 11.19 6.36
CA SER A 91 5.41 9.89 6.94
C SER A 91 6.48 8.84 6.62
N ILE A 92 6.49 7.76 7.37
CA ILE A 92 7.23 6.54 7.06
C ILE A 92 6.26 5.61 6.33
N ILE A 93 6.63 5.22 5.10
CA ILE A 93 5.82 4.36 4.24
C ILE A 93 6.54 3.03 4.07
N ARG A 94 5.84 1.93 4.26
CA ARG A 94 6.32 0.57 4.01
C ARG A 94 5.23 -0.28 3.39
N GLU A 95 5.67 -1.22 2.60
CA GLU A 95 4.83 -2.28 2.06
C GLU A 95 5.55 -3.61 2.25
N HIS A 96 4.81 -4.67 2.50
CA HIS A 96 5.31 -6.03 2.60
C HIS A 96 4.93 -6.82 1.36
N CYS A 97 5.86 -7.58 0.82
CA CYS A 97 5.66 -8.37 -0.38
C CYS A 97 6.24 -9.77 -0.23
N LEU A 98 5.44 -10.78 -0.55
CA LEU A 98 5.85 -12.17 -0.69
C LEU A 98 5.87 -12.54 -2.19
N ILE A 99 6.96 -13.15 -2.62
CA ILE A 99 7.17 -13.50 -4.03
C ILE A 99 7.65 -14.93 -4.11
N LYS A 100 6.94 -15.76 -4.88
CA LYS A 100 7.36 -17.12 -5.19
C LYS A 100 7.89 -17.17 -6.61
N VAL A 101 9.17 -17.50 -6.76
CA VAL A 101 9.85 -17.60 -8.05
C VAL A 101 10.23 -19.03 -8.38
N THR A 102 10.33 -19.31 -9.67
CA THR A 102 10.81 -20.62 -10.14
C THR A 102 12.30 -20.77 -9.82
N SER A 103 12.67 -21.87 -9.18
CA SER A 103 14.05 -22.24 -8.88
C SER A 103 14.48 -23.44 -9.73
N THR A 104 15.65 -23.32 -10.34
CA THR A 104 16.38 -24.38 -11.01
C THR A 104 17.79 -24.44 -10.45
N GLU A 105 18.53 -25.49 -10.72
CA GLU A 105 19.94 -25.58 -10.29
C GLU A 105 20.79 -24.42 -10.85
N GLN A 106 20.46 -23.95 -12.06
CA GLN A 106 21.20 -22.90 -12.76
C GLN A 106 20.94 -21.51 -12.18
N ASN A 107 19.68 -21.17 -11.85
CA ASN A 107 19.30 -19.83 -11.43
C ASN A 107 19.23 -19.62 -9.91
N ARG A 108 19.30 -20.72 -9.14
CA ARG A 108 19.14 -20.70 -7.68
C ARG A 108 20.11 -19.75 -6.98
N LYS A 109 21.39 -19.84 -7.34
CA LYS A 109 22.44 -19.00 -6.76
C LYS A 109 22.20 -17.52 -7.05
N ASP A 110 21.76 -17.18 -8.25
CA ASP A 110 21.49 -15.80 -8.63
C ASP A 110 20.30 -15.23 -7.86
N ILE A 111 19.21 -16.00 -7.71
CA ILE A 111 18.04 -15.58 -6.92
C ILE A 111 18.45 -15.33 -5.46
N LEU A 112 19.21 -16.23 -4.84
CA LEU A 112 19.65 -16.09 -3.46
C LEU A 112 20.55 -14.87 -3.26
N ASN A 113 21.54 -14.67 -4.14
CA ASN A 113 22.43 -13.52 -4.11
C ASN A 113 21.64 -12.19 -4.30
N PHE A 114 20.75 -12.16 -5.28
CA PHE A 114 19.91 -10.99 -5.56
C PHE A 114 19.02 -10.65 -4.36
N THR A 115 18.41 -11.65 -3.74
CA THR A 115 17.60 -11.49 -2.52
C THR A 115 18.39 -10.85 -1.40
N GLN A 116 19.58 -11.39 -1.11
CA GLN A 116 20.47 -10.89 -0.05
C GLN A 116 20.95 -9.45 -0.31
N LEU A 117 21.36 -9.15 -1.55
CA LEU A 117 21.85 -7.81 -1.92
C LEU A 117 20.79 -6.72 -1.79
N ASN A 118 19.51 -7.08 -1.91
CA ASN A 118 18.39 -6.15 -1.78
C ASN A 118 17.83 -6.04 -0.35
N GLY A 119 18.42 -6.76 0.61
CA GLY A 119 17.93 -6.80 1.99
C GLY A 119 16.59 -7.54 2.14
N ALA A 120 16.28 -8.42 1.19
CA ALA A 120 15.14 -9.31 1.24
C ALA A 120 15.52 -10.62 1.95
N GLN A 121 14.53 -11.39 2.39
CA GLN A 121 14.73 -12.63 3.11
C GLN A 121 14.20 -13.82 2.30
N VAL A 122 14.88 -14.96 2.41
CA VAL A 122 14.39 -16.24 1.89
C VAL A 122 13.61 -16.92 3.00
N LEU A 123 12.32 -17.17 2.76
CA LEU A 123 11.44 -17.82 3.73
C LEU A 123 11.35 -19.34 3.50
N ASP A 124 11.33 -19.74 2.23
CA ASP A 124 11.32 -21.15 1.83
C ASP A 124 12.12 -21.33 0.54
N ALA A 125 12.80 -22.48 0.43
CA ALA A 125 13.56 -22.81 -0.76
C ALA A 125 13.56 -24.33 -0.99
N ASN A 126 12.98 -24.76 -2.11
CA ASN A 126 12.97 -26.14 -2.54
C ASN A 126 13.48 -26.26 -3.99
N HIS A 127 13.52 -27.46 -4.53
CA HIS A 127 14.06 -27.72 -5.88
C HIS A 127 13.29 -27.04 -7.02
N LYS A 128 12.03 -26.63 -6.78
CA LYS A 128 11.13 -26.08 -7.81
C LYS A 128 10.83 -24.59 -7.64
N SER A 129 11.04 -24.07 -6.44
CA SER A 129 10.71 -22.67 -6.12
C SER A 129 11.45 -22.14 -4.91
N ILE A 130 11.57 -20.82 -4.85
CA ILE A 130 12.03 -20.06 -3.70
C ILE A 130 10.94 -19.04 -3.37
N ILE A 131 10.61 -18.90 -2.07
CA ILE A 131 9.75 -17.84 -1.58
C ILE A 131 10.63 -16.81 -0.89
N VAL A 132 10.52 -15.57 -1.36
CA VAL A 132 11.26 -14.43 -0.80
C VAL A 132 10.29 -13.40 -0.23
N GLU A 133 10.73 -12.73 0.80
CA GLU A 133 10.02 -11.64 1.49
C GLU A 133 10.82 -10.36 1.35
N ILE A 134 10.14 -9.26 1.09
CA ILE A 134 10.73 -7.93 1.16
C ILE A 134 9.76 -6.95 1.84
N VAL A 135 10.31 -6.13 2.76
CA VAL A 135 9.61 -5.00 3.35
C VAL A 135 10.36 -3.73 2.97
N SER A 136 9.75 -2.86 2.20
CA SER A 136 10.40 -1.64 1.72
C SER A 136 9.39 -0.57 1.29
N GLU A 137 9.89 0.53 0.73
CA GLU A 137 9.08 1.50 0.01
C GLU A 137 8.50 0.86 -1.26
N PRO A 138 7.27 1.23 -1.68
CA PRO A 138 6.60 0.62 -2.83
C PRO A 138 7.44 0.62 -4.11
N GLU A 139 8.14 1.72 -4.40
CA GLU A 139 8.98 1.88 -5.59
C GLU A 139 10.18 0.90 -5.60
N LYS A 140 10.72 0.61 -4.41
CA LYS A 140 11.79 -0.38 -4.28
C LYS A 140 11.25 -1.79 -4.47
N ILE A 141 10.04 -2.07 -3.98
CA ILE A 141 9.36 -3.36 -4.20
C ILE A 141 9.05 -3.55 -5.68
N ASP A 142 8.57 -2.52 -6.38
CA ASP A 142 8.30 -2.59 -7.82
C ASP A 142 9.56 -2.96 -8.61
N LYS A 143 10.68 -2.32 -8.31
CA LYS A 143 11.98 -2.63 -8.94
C LYS A 143 12.46 -4.05 -8.62
N PHE A 144 12.25 -4.49 -7.37
CA PHE A 144 12.63 -5.84 -6.94
C PHE A 144 11.79 -6.91 -7.65
N VAL A 145 10.48 -6.70 -7.75
CA VAL A 145 9.57 -7.59 -8.48
C VAL A 145 9.94 -7.65 -9.97
N GLU A 146 10.20 -6.49 -10.59
CA GLU A 146 10.58 -6.42 -12.01
C GLU A 146 11.86 -7.21 -12.29
N ALA A 147 12.87 -7.09 -11.43
CA ALA A 147 14.12 -7.81 -11.56
C ALA A 147 13.97 -9.35 -11.35
N LEU A 148 12.94 -9.79 -10.65
CA LEU A 148 12.64 -11.21 -10.47
C LEU A 148 11.82 -11.84 -11.61
N LYS A 149 11.19 -11.04 -12.48
CA LYS A 149 10.38 -11.55 -13.60
C LYS A 149 11.12 -12.53 -14.51
N PRO A 150 12.41 -12.31 -14.90
CA PRO A 150 13.15 -13.24 -15.74
C PRO A 150 13.29 -14.65 -15.15
N PHE A 151 13.24 -14.79 -13.82
CA PHE A 151 13.30 -16.10 -13.16
C PHE A 151 11.95 -16.84 -13.16
N GLY A 152 10.87 -16.17 -13.58
CA GLY A 152 9.52 -16.73 -13.60
C GLY A 152 8.82 -16.64 -12.25
N ILE A 153 8.09 -15.55 -12.04
CA ILE A 153 7.24 -15.35 -10.85
C ILE A 153 6.01 -16.26 -10.97
N LYS A 154 5.83 -17.13 -9.98
CA LYS A 154 4.67 -18.03 -9.88
C LYS A 154 3.51 -17.41 -9.12
N GLU A 155 3.82 -16.73 -8.03
CA GLU A 155 2.84 -16.12 -7.15
C GLU A 155 3.43 -14.84 -6.57
N LEU A 156 2.58 -13.84 -6.37
CA LEU A 156 2.92 -12.55 -5.79
C LEU A 156 1.80 -12.14 -4.82
N SER A 157 2.17 -11.76 -3.61
CA SER A 157 1.24 -11.20 -2.63
C SER A 157 1.81 -9.92 -2.05
N ARG A 158 1.04 -8.84 -2.08
CA ARG A 158 1.40 -7.53 -1.51
C ARG A 158 0.34 -7.10 -0.52
N THR A 159 0.76 -6.52 0.57
CA THR A 159 -0.19 -5.99 1.57
C THR A 159 -0.84 -4.69 1.12
N GLY A 160 -0.18 -3.92 0.27
CA GLY A 160 -0.46 -2.52 0.09
C GLY A 160 0.31 -1.65 1.09
N ILE A 161 0.07 -0.35 1.04
CA ILE A 161 0.85 0.66 1.76
C ILE A 161 0.43 0.73 3.23
N ASN A 162 1.40 0.49 4.13
CA ASN A 162 1.31 0.86 5.53
C ASN A 162 2.11 2.14 5.77
N ALA A 163 1.57 3.08 6.56
CA ALA A 163 2.19 4.38 6.78
C ALA A 163 1.90 4.92 8.18
N LEU A 164 2.89 5.59 8.76
CA LEU A 164 2.78 6.34 10.01
C LEU A 164 3.39 7.72 9.84
N ALA A 165 2.75 8.74 10.42
CA ALA A 165 3.33 10.08 10.52
C ALA A 165 4.67 10.05 11.30
N LYS A 166 5.61 10.92 10.89
CA LYS A 166 6.86 11.16 11.61
C LYS A 166 6.64 11.99 12.85
#